data_5f94d2688573edc1cb59c3d1dc633088
#
_entry.id   5f94d2688573edc1cb59c3d1dc633088
#
_cell.length_a   1.000
_cell.length_b   1.000
_cell.length_c   1.000
_cell.angle_alpha   90.00
_cell.angle_beta   90.00
_cell.angle_gamma   90.00
#
_symmetry.space_group_name_H-M   'P 1'
#
loop_
_entity.id
_entity.type
_entity.pdbx_description
1 polymer ?
#
loop_
_entity_poly.entity_id
_entity_poly.type
_entity_poly.pdbx_seq_one_letter_code
_entity_poly.pdbx_strand_id
1 'polypeptide(L)'
;MNQTYYSFQLGIPDYVTIETEEQSYVSSGQKQLVEEGKTKVEFGAADDCEEIFLTSQEALRCVKLRWNYKIAKGSRFLTDAWERSYGELGWKGMSASRFMPWYFLADGPEKTVCFGVKTRPDAMCYWQADTKGVTLFLDVRCGGMGVMLQGKTIRAAQVVCMETDPQNTFATAQEFCRRMCPDPVLPEFPVYGSNNWYYAYGDSSQQEILSDTDYVLKLTQGASNRPFMVIDDCWQECHELNGYNGGPWKKSNEKFPDMKNLAQQLVKKGVRPGIWVRLLLNKDEEIREHSRKLNRE
;
A
#
# COMPACT_ATOMS: atom_id res chain seq x y z
N MET A 1 2.86 23.61 24.80
CA MET A 1 1.39 23.61 24.71
C MET A 1 1.00 22.30 24.06
N ASN A 2 -0.05 21.64 24.57
CA ASN A 2 -0.54 20.42 23.94
C ASN A 2 -1.28 20.80 22.65
N GLN A 3 -0.88 20.24 21.53
CA GLN A 3 -1.55 20.41 20.24
C GLN A 3 -2.93 19.73 20.29
N THR A 4 -3.97 20.41 19.84
CA THR A 4 -5.33 19.87 19.80
C THR A 4 -5.66 19.39 18.40
N TYR A 5 -6.25 18.23 18.29
CA TYR A 5 -6.60 17.58 17.02
C TYR A 5 -8.12 17.40 16.95
N TYR A 6 -8.71 17.89 15.88
CA TYR A 6 -10.15 17.83 15.66
C TYR A 6 -10.47 16.85 14.52
N SER A 7 -11.33 15.87 14.79
CA SER A 7 -11.90 15.03 13.72
C SER A 7 -13.00 15.82 13.00
N PHE A 8 -13.10 15.63 11.69
CA PHE A 8 -14.24 16.08 10.90
C PHE A 8 -14.62 15.01 9.89
N GLN A 9 -15.82 15.11 9.36
CA GLN A 9 -16.33 14.24 8.30
C GLN A 9 -16.46 15.03 7.01
N LEU A 10 -16.10 14.40 5.90
CA LEU A 10 -16.34 14.98 4.57
C LEU A 10 -17.82 14.93 4.19
N GLY A 11 -18.55 14.00 4.80
CA GLY A 11 -19.92 13.71 4.47
C GLY A 11 -20.07 13.00 3.11
N ILE A 12 -21.28 12.98 2.61
CA ILE A 12 -21.57 12.37 1.30
C ILE A 12 -20.85 13.16 0.20
N PRO A 13 -20.18 12.50 -0.76
CA PRO A 13 -19.47 13.20 -1.83
C PRO A 13 -20.42 14.00 -2.74
N ASP A 14 -19.92 15.10 -3.31
CA ASP A 14 -20.68 15.90 -4.27
C ASP A 14 -20.89 15.16 -5.61
N TYR A 15 -19.90 14.34 -6.00
CA TYR A 15 -19.95 13.53 -7.22
C TYR A 15 -19.38 12.12 -6.97
N VAL A 16 -20.03 11.16 -7.60
CA VAL A 16 -19.58 9.75 -7.63
C VAL A 16 -19.39 9.35 -9.09
N THR A 17 -18.20 8.86 -9.43
CA THR A 17 -17.91 8.26 -10.74
C THR A 17 -17.67 6.78 -10.55
N ILE A 18 -18.38 5.95 -11.30
CA ILE A 18 -18.22 4.49 -11.29
C ILE A 18 -17.68 4.09 -12.66
N GLU A 19 -16.51 3.43 -12.67
CA GLU A 19 -15.84 2.94 -13.88
C GLU A 19 -15.88 1.41 -13.90
N THR A 20 -16.50 0.85 -14.93
CA THR A 20 -16.49 -0.59 -15.22
C THR A 20 -15.62 -0.88 -16.45
N GLU A 21 -15.49 -2.14 -16.87
CA GLU A 21 -14.79 -2.48 -18.12
C GLU A 21 -15.48 -1.90 -19.35
N GLU A 22 -16.80 -1.77 -19.30
CA GLU A 22 -17.59 -1.39 -20.48
C GLU A 22 -17.89 0.11 -20.55
N GLN A 23 -18.09 0.76 -19.40
CA GLN A 23 -18.56 2.15 -19.38
C GLN A 23 -18.23 2.88 -18.06
N SER A 24 -18.47 4.18 -18.08
CA SER A 24 -18.33 5.07 -16.93
C SER A 24 -19.62 5.82 -16.68
N TYR A 25 -20.03 5.85 -15.42
CA TYR A 25 -21.19 6.59 -14.95
C TYR A 25 -20.74 7.75 -14.06
N VAL A 26 -21.42 8.88 -14.15
CA VAL A 26 -21.19 10.02 -13.26
C VAL A 26 -22.54 10.44 -12.67
N SER A 27 -22.62 10.36 -11.35
CA SER A 27 -23.80 10.79 -10.58
C SER A 27 -23.47 11.97 -9.69
N SER A 28 -24.45 12.85 -9.50
CA SER A 28 -24.41 13.76 -8.36
C SER A 28 -24.49 12.91 -7.09
N GLY A 29 -23.59 13.17 -6.12
CA GLY A 29 -23.65 12.58 -4.79
C GLY A 29 -24.89 13.05 -4.02
N GLN A 30 -24.72 13.34 -2.74
CA GLN A 30 -25.79 13.82 -1.84
C GLN A 30 -26.86 12.76 -1.50
N LYS A 31 -26.56 11.48 -1.74
CA LYS A 31 -27.39 10.33 -1.37
C LYS A 31 -26.55 9.30 -0.65
N GLN A 32 -27.09 8.69 0.39
CA GLN A 32 -26.42 7.59 1.11
C GLN A 32 -26.22 6.34 0.24
N LEU A 33 -26.98 6.20 -0.83
CA LEU A 33 -26.88 5.12 -1.80
C LEU A 33 -26.88 5.71 -3.21
N VAL A 34 -25.84 5.41 -3.97
CA VAL A 34 -25.76 5.71 -5.41
C VAL A 34 -25.78 4.39 -6.16
N GLU A 35 -26.72 4.26 -7.09
CA GLU A 35 -26.88 3.08 -7.95
C GLU A 35 -26.78 3.52 -9.40
N GLU A 36 -25.82 2.94 -10.14
CA GLU A 36 -25.64 3.16 -11.57
C GLU A 36 -25.26 1.84 -12.23
N GLY A 37 -25.92 1.53 -13.35
CA GLY A 37 -25.81 0.22 -13.99
C GLY A 37 -26.19 -0.90 -13.03
N LYS A 38 -25.25 -1.81 -12.75
CA LYS A 38 -25.41 -2.89 -11.76
C LYS A 38 -24.46 -2.71 -10.57
N THR A 39 -23.99 -1.50 -10.32
CA THR A 39 -23.07 -1.16 -9.25
C THR A 39 -23.75 -0.25 -8.23
N LYS A 40 -23.52 -0.53 -6.95
CA LYS A 40 -23.99 0.23 -5.82
C LYS A 40 -22.82 0.75 -5.02
N VAL A 41 -22.89 2.01 -4.61
CA VAL A 41 -21.99 2.68 -3.68
C VAL A 41 -22.81 3.16 -2.49
N GLU A 42 -22.56 2.59 -1.33
CA GLU A 42 -23.28 2.92 -0.09
C GLU A 42 -22.34 3.62 0.89
N PHE A 43 -22.84 4.68 1.50
CA PHE A 43 -22.12 5.48 2.48
C PHE A 43 -22.71 5.26 3.86
N GLY A 44 -21.87 4.79 4.78
CA GLY A 44 -22.17 4.61 6.20
C GLY A 44 -21.34 5.56 7.05
N ALA A 45 -21.72 5.68 8.32
CA ALA A 45 -20.96 6.43 9.31
C ALA A 45 -20.69 5.52 10.52
N ALA A 46 -19.46 5.56 11.01
CA ALA A 46 -19.06 5.02 12.29
C ALA A 46 -18.55 6.16 13.18
N ASP A 47 -18.30 5.90 14.47
CA ASP A 47 -17.98 6.96 15.44
C ASP A 47 -16.81 7.86 15.05
N ASP A 48 -15.80 7.30 14.36
CA ASP A 48 -14.54 7.98 14.04
C ASP A 48 -14.18 7.97 12.53
N CYS A 49 -15.06 7.45 11.67
CA CYS A 49 -14.81 7.36 10.23
C CYS A 49 -16.11 7.30 9.43
N GLU A 50 -15.98 7.54 8.12
CA GLU A 50 -17.02 7.32 7.13
C GLU A 50 -16.73 6.03 6.40
N GLU A 51 -17.71 5.12 6.31
CA GLU A 51 -17.55 3.82 5.66
C GLU A 51 -18.11 3.84 4.23
N ILE A 52 -17.41 3.19 3.32
CA ILE A 52 -17.80 3.13 1.92
C ILE A 52 -17.86 1.65 1.52
N PHE A 53 -19.06 1.22 1.10
CA PHE A 53 -19.31 -0.13 0.65
C PHE A 53 -19.60 -0.16 -0.84
N LEU A 54 -19.06 -1.17 -1.52
CA LEU A 54 -19.27 -1.40 -2.94
C LEU A 54 -19.87 -2.79 -3.17
N THR A 55 -20.86 -2.83 -4.03
CA THR A 55 -21.45 -4.08 -4.56
C THR A 55 -21.59 -3.91 -6.07
N SER A 56 -21.17 -4.91 -6.86
CA SER A 56 -21.29 -4.85 -8.32
C SER A 56 -21.55 -6.23 -8.91
N GLN A 57 -22.37 -6.25 -9.96
CA GLN A 57 -22.56 -7.38 -10.85
C GLN A 57 -21.91 -7.14 -12.24
N GLU A 58 -21.12 -6.08 -12.36
CA GLU A 58 -20.29 -5.74 -13.51
C GLU A 58 -18.81 -5.85 -13.15
N ALA A 59 -17.94 -5.94 -14.15
CA ALA A 59 -16.49 -5.92 -13.93
C ALA A 59 -16.06 -4.51 -13.50
N LEU A 60 -16.10 -4.24 -12.20
CA LEU A 60 -15.80 -2.95 -11.59
C LEU A 60 -14.30 -2.66 -11.65
N ARG A 61 -13.94 -1.48 -12.09
CA ARG A 61 -12.54 -1.00 -12.15
C ARG A 61 -12.20 -0.06 -11.00
N CYS A 62 -12.96 1.02 -10.90
CA CYS A 62 -12.68 2.09 -9.93
C CYS A 62 -13.95 2.84 -9.59
N VAL A 63 -14.04 3.29 -8.36
CA VAL A 63 -15.02 4.30 -7.94
C VAL A 63 -14.26 5.55 -7.51
N LYS A 64 -14.68 6.72 -7.99
CA LYS A 64 -14.11 8.01 -7.62
C LYS A 64 -15.13 8.81 -6.84
N LEU A 65 -14.73 9.29 -5.68
CA LEU A 65 -15.58 10.09 -4.80
C LEU A 65 -15.00 11.50 -4.72
N ARG A 66 -15.78 12.48 -5.11
CA ARG A 66 -15.35 13.87 -5.18
C ARG A 66 -16.10 14.72 -4.18
N TRP A 67 -15.37 15.46 -3.36
CA TRP A 67 -15.87 16.50 -2.46
C TRP A 67 -15.34 17.87 -2.87
N ASN A 68 -16.22 18.87 -2.85
CA ASN A 68 -15.88 20.27 -3.11
C ASN A 68 -15.20 20.94 -1.89
N TYR A 69 -14.33 20.20 -1.21
CA TYR A 69 -13.56 20.66 -0.06
C TYR A 69 -12.36 21.50 -0.52
N LYS A 70 -12.38 22.79 -0.22
CA LYS A 70 -11.31 23.71 -0.63
C LYS A 70 -10.16 23.69 0.35
N ILE A 71 -9.00 23.27 -0.12
CA ILE A 71 -7.74 23.37 0.61
C ILE A 71 -7.20 24.80 0.47
N ALA A 72 -6.68 25.36 1.57
CA ALA A 72 -6.15 26.72 1.59
C ALA A 72 -5.04 26.93 0.56
N LYS A 73 -5.07 28.07 -0.13
CA LYS A 73 -4.03 28.44 -1.11
C LYS A 73 -2.67 28.55 -0.40
N GLY A 74 -1.62 28.01 -1.04
CA GLY A 74 -0.27 28.01 -0.48
C GLY A 74 0.03 26.84 0.44
N SER A 75 -0.92 25.94 0.69
CA SER A 75 -0.68 24.70 1.45
C SER A 75 0.41 23.85 0.79
N ARG A 76 1.23 23.23 1.64
CA ARG A 76 2.20 22.21 1.25
C ARG A 76 1.61 20.84 1.55
N PHE A 77 1.90 19.87 0.70
CA PHE A 77 1.35 18.52 0.78
C PHE A 77 2.44 17.52 1.16
N LEU A 78 2.17 16.71 2.17
CA LEU A 78 2.91 15.51 2.49
C LEU A 78 2.02 14.30 2.21
N THR A 79 2.57 13.28 1.57
CA THR A 79 1.86 12.05 1.21
C THR A 79 2.79 10.86 1.30
N ASP A 80 2.25 9.66 1.24
CA ASP A 80 3.01 8.45 0.99
C ASP A 80 3.38 8.31 -0.50
N ALA A 81 4.16 7.30 -0.83
CA ALA A 81 4.49 6.90 -2.20
C ALA A 81 4.15 5.43 -2.41
N TRP A 82 3.87 5.05 -3.66
CA TRP A 82 3.61 3.65 -4.04
C TRP A 82 4.79 2.73 -3.71
N GLU A 83 5.98 3.23 -3.92
CA GLU A 83 7.24 2.58 -3.56
C GLU A 83 8.12 3.60 -2.83
N ARG A 84 8.26 3.42 -1.53
CA ARG A 84 8.97 4.38 -0.67
C ARG A 84 10.46 4.48 -0.96
N SER A 85 11.07 3.41 -1.45
CA SER A 85 12.49 3.38 -1.77
C SER A 85 12.84 4.29 -2.96
N TYR A 86 11.87 4.52 -3.84
CA TYR A 86 12.03 5.35 -5.04
C TYR A 86 11.17 6.61 -5.01
N GLY A 87 10.26 6.70 -4.05
CA GLY A 87 9.33 7.81 -3.91
C GLY A 87 9.97 9.02 -3.23
N GLU A 88 9.68 10.20 -3.73
CA GLU A 88 10.07 11.44 -3.09
C GLU A 88 9.02 11.83 -2.04
N LEU A 89 9.33 11.61 -0.76
CA LEU A 89 8.42 11.78 0.38
C LEU A 89 8.42 13.20 0.98
N GLY A 90 9.03 14.16 0.32
CA GLY A 90 9.12 15.55 0.82
C GLY A 90 7.82 16.34 0.66
N TRP A 91 7.76 17.47 1.36
CA TRP A 91 6.71 18.46 1.23
C TRP A 91 6.71 19.11 -0.15
N LYS A 92 5.56 19.13 -0.83
CA LYS A 92 5.40 19.67 -2.19
C LYS A 92 4.21 20.61 -2.27
N GLY A 93 4.23 21.49 -3.26
CA GLY A 93 3.05 22.29 -3.61
C GLY A 93 1.90 21.45 -4.17
N MET A 94 0.73 22.05 -4.30
CA MET A 94 -0.45 21.43 -4.91
C MET A 94 -0.17 21.04 -6.37
N SER A 95 -0.57 19.85 -6.74
CA SER A 95 -0.58 19.37 -8.13
C SER A 95 -1.80 18.48 -8.35
N ALA A 96 -2.69 18.91 -9.23
CA ALA A 96 -3.93 18.18 -9.52
C ALA A 96 -3.70 16.79 -10.15
N SER A 97 -2.53 16.57 -10.75
CA SER A 97 -2.15 15.29 -11.35
C SER A 97 -1.44 14.34 -10.39
N ARG A 98 -1.13 14.78 -9.15
CA ARG A 98 -0.43 13.92 -8.18
C ARG A 98 -1.39 12.91 -7.58
N PHE A 99 -1.04 11.63 -7.71
CA PHE A 99 -1.64 10.56 -6.93
C PHE A 99 -0.98 10.50 -5.56
N MET A 100 -1.79 10.50 -4.52
CA MET A 100 -1.37 10.47 -3.11
C MET A 100 -1.88 9.19 -2.47
N PRO A 101 -1.04 8.13 -2.39
CA PRO A 101 -1.45 6.84 -1.85
C PRO A 101 -1.86 6.95 -0.39
N TRP A 102 -2.94 6.28 0.01
CA TRP A 102 -3.44 6.08 1.36
C TRP A 102 -3.87 7.34 2.09
N TYR A 103 -3.03 8.37 2.17
CA TYR A 103 -3.29 9.60 2.90
C TYR A 103 -2.50 10.78 2.35
N PHE A 104 -2.93 11.97 2.74
CA PHE A 104 -2.12 13.16 2.60
C PHE A 104 -2.41 14.16 3.73
N LEU A 105 -1.43 14.98 4.04
CA LEU A 105 -1.55 16.17 4.88
C LEU A 105 -1.40 17.40 3.99
N ALA A 106 -2.26 18.38 4.19
CA ALA A 106 -2.13 19.70 3.59
C ALA A 106 -1.89 20.75 4.70
N ASP A 107 -0.63 21.19 4.78
CA ASP A 107 -0.16 22.17 5.78
C ASP A 107 -0.34 23.57 5.22
N GLY A 108 -1.36 24.24 5.67
CA GLY A 108 -1.76 25.59 5.25
C GLY A 108 -1.38 26.67 6.26
N PRO A 109 -1.62 27.95 5.92
CA PRO A 109 -1.25 29.06 6.80
C PRO A 109 -2.04 29.12 8.12
N GLU A 110 -3.28 28.64 8.13
CA GLU A 110 -4.17 28.71 9.29
C GLU A 110 -4.35 27.37 9.98
N LYS A 111 -4.31 26.26 9.23
CA LYS A 111 -4.47 24.91 9.75
C LYS A 111 -3.80 23.87 8.86
N THR A 112 -3.45 22.77 9.50
CA THR A 112 -3.10 21.52 8.79
C THR A 112 -4.32 20.63 8.73
N VAL A 113 -4.69 20.17 7.54
CA VAL A 113 -5.78 19.21 7.30
C VAL A 113 -5.24 17.89 6.79
N CYS A 114 -5.81 16.79 7.26
CA CYS A 114 -5.38 15.44 6.96
C CYS A 114 -6.54 14.64 6.40
N PHE A 115 -6.29 13.92 5.32
CA PHE A 115 -7.23 13.02 4.66
C PHE A 115 -6.59 11.65 4.49
N GLY A 116 -7.28 10.60 4.88
CA GLY A 116 -6.74 9.25 4.77
C GLY A 116 -7.81 8.18 4.84
N VAL A 117 -7.35 6.95 4.75
CA VAL A 117 -8.19 5.76 4.93
C VAL A 117 -7.59 4.87 6.01
N LYS A 118 -8.44 4.21 6.80
CA LYS A 118 -7.98 3.21 7.77
C LYS A 118 -7.29 2.06 7.05
N THR A 119 -6.37 1.41 7.74
CA THR A 119 -5.66 0.23 7.24
C THR A 119 -6.61 -0.92 6.90
N ARG A 120 -6.20 -1.76 5.95
CA ARG A 120 -6.93 -2.93 5.42
C ARG A 120 -8.23 -2.57 4.69
N PRO A 121 -8.22 -1.59 3.78
CA PRO A 121 -9.33 -1.40 2.87
C PRO A 121 -9.40 -2.56 1.85
N ASP A 122 -10.60 -2.87 1.35
CA ASP A 122 -10.78 -3.87 0.28
C ASP A 122 -10.56 -3.28 -1.13
N ALA A 123 -10.12 -2.03 -1.22
CA ALA A 123 -9.74 -1.36 -2.46
C ALA A 123 -8.36 -0.70 -2.32
N MET A 124 -7.68 -0.49 -3.43
CA MET A 124 -6.49 0.35 -3.48
C MET A 124 -6.93 1.82 -3.41
N CYS A 125 -6.64 2.47 -2.29
CA CYS A 125 -7.09 3.83 -2.02
C CYS A 125 -5.98 4.84 -2.30
N TYR A 126 -6.32 5.89 -3.05
CA TYR A 126 -5.42 7.03 -3.26
C TYR A 126 -6.20 8.31 -3.51
N TRP A 127 -5.57 9.44 -3.25
CA TRP A 127 -6.18 10.75 -3.31
C TRP A 127 -5.61 11.62 -4.43
N GLN A 128 -6.41 12.54 -4.90
CA GLN A 128 -5.99 13.72 -5.65
C GLN A 128 -6.63 14.97 -5.04
N ALA A 129 -5.95 16.10 -5.15
CA ALA A 129 -6.46 17.40 -4.72
C ALA A 129 -6.18 18.47 -5.77
N ASP A 130 -7.13 19.34 -5.96
CA ASP A 130 -7.01 20.53 -6.81
C ASP A 130 -7.61 21.75 -6.12
N THR A 131 -7.66 22.88 -6.82
CA THR A 131 -8.18 24.14 -6.28
C THR A 131 -9.68 24.14 -5.97
N LYS A 132 -10.41 23.10 -6.40
CA LYS A 132 -11.87 22.98 -6.23
C LYS A 132 -12.25 21.93 -5.20
N GLY A 133 -11.37 20.97 -4.92
CA GLY A 133 -11.71 19.93 -3.95
C GLY A 133 -10.73 18.77 -3.87
N VAL A 134 -11.19 17.69 -3.25
CA VAL A 134 -10.43 16.45 -3.06
C VAL A 134 -11.18 15.27 -3.69
N THR A 135 -10.44 14.31 -4.21
CA THR A 135 -11.00 13.09 -4.81
C THR A 135 -10.35 11.87 -4.20
N LEU A 136 -11.14 10.95 -3.70
CA LEU A 136 -10.70 9.61 -3.30
C LEU A 136 -10.98 8.63 -4.43
N PHE A 137 -9.99 7.85 -4.80
CA PHE A 137 -10.09 6.75 -5.73
C PHE A 137 -10.12 5.43 -4.97
N LEU A 138 -11.08 4.59 -5.29
CA LEU A 138 -11.25 3.23 -4.78
C LEU A 138 -11.04 2.28 -5.95
N ASP A 139 -9.79 1.89 -6.17
CA ASP A 139 -9.38 1.06 -7.30
C ASP A 139 -9.43 -0.42 -6.90
N VAL A 140 -10.29 -1.19 -7.56
CA VAL A 140 -10.47 -2.61 -7.29
C VAL A 140 -9.88 -3.51 -8.38
N ARG A 141 -9.20 -2.94 -9.38
CA ARG A 141 -8.61 -3.70 -10.48
C ARG A 141 -7.63 -4.77 -10.00
N CYS A 142 -7.64 -5.90 -10.68
CA CYS A 142 -6.65 -6.94 -10.50
C CYS A 142 -5.95 -7.20 -11.84
N GLY A 143 -4.63 -7.02 -11.87
CA GLY A 143 -3.84 -7.14 -13.11
C GLY A 143 -4.25 -6.13 -14.20
N GLY A 144 -4.76 -4.94 -13.80
CA GLY A 144 -5.26 -3.91 -14.71
C GLY A 144 -6.69 -4.11 -15.21
N MET A 145 -7.31 -5.25 -14.91
CA MET A 145 -8.67 -5.60 -15.33
C MET A 145 -9.67 -5.35 -14.21
N GLY A 146 -10.91 -5.04 -14.57
CA GLY A 146 -12.03 -4.93 -13.64
C GLY A 146 -12.35 -6.26 -12.97
N VAL A 147 -12.92 -6.19 -11.77
CA VAL A 147 -13.23 -7.34 -10.92
C VAL A 147 -14.73 -7.54 -10.78
N MET A 148 -15.19 -8.77 -10.98
CA MET A 148 -16.55 -9.19 -10.68
C MET A 148 -16.69 -9.45 -9.19
N LEU A 149 -17.43 -8.61 -8.47
CA LEU A 149 -17.68 -8.80 -7.02
C LEU A 149 -18.70 -9.93 -6.75
N GLN A 150 -19.37 -10.44 -7.79
CA GLN A 150 -20.31 -11.58 -7.72
C GLN A 150 -21.41 -11.41 -6.64
N GLY A 151 -21.87 -10.18 -6.45
CA GLY A 151 -22.86 -9.84 -5.42
C GLY A 151 -22.32 -9.75 -4.00
N LYS A 152 -21.02 -9.96 -3.79
CA LYS A 152 -20.37 -9.66 -2.51
C LYS A 152 -20.31 -8.15 -2.29
N THR A 153 -20.59 -7.71 -1.08
CA THR A 153 -20.34 -6.34 -0.64
C THR A 153 -18.96 -6.27 -0.03
N ILE A 154 -18.13 -5.36 -0.52
CA ILE A 154 -16.80 -5.08 0.04
C ILE A 154 -16.82 -3.75 0.78
N ARG A 155 -16.08 -3.65 1.88
CA ARG A 155 -15.81 -2.38 2.56
C ARG A 155 -14.60 -1.72 1.93
N ALA A 156 -14.85 -0.98 0.84
CA ALA A 156 -13.80 -0.42 0.01
C ALA A 156 -12.89 0.56 0.74
N ALA A 157 -13.44 1.35 1.68
CA ALA A 157 -12.67 2.24 2.53
C ALA A 157 -13.40 2.61 3.82
N GLN A 158 -12.61 2.99 4.83
CA GLN A 158 -13.04 3.76 6.01
C GLN A 158 -12.27 5.08 5.98
N VAL A 159 -12.94 6.17 5.65
CA VAL A 159 -12.32 7.50 5.50
C VAL A 159 -12.20 8.16 6.85
N VAL A 160 -11.03 8.70 7.14
CA VAL A 160 -10.73 9.49 8.35
C VAL A 160 -10.21 10.85 7.94
N CYS A 161 -10.69 11.90 8.62
CA CYS A 161 -10.22 13.25 8.42
C CYS A 161 -9.92 13.91 9.77
N MET A 162 -8.88 14.75 9.77
CA MET A 162 -8.43 15.45 10.97
C MET A 162 -7.92 16.84 10.60
N GLU A 163 -8.13 17.80 11.48
CA GLU A 163 -7.49 19.10 11.37
C GLU A 163 -6.85 19.54 12.70
N THR A 164 -5.88 20.42 12.63
CA THR A 164 -5.18 20.99 13.77
C THR A 164 -4.56 22.34 13.39
N ASP A 165 -4.23 23.14 14.41
CA ASP A 165 -3.44 24.37 14.21
C ASP A 165 -2.06 24.01 13.66
N PRO A 166 -1.46 24.87 12.80
CA PRO A 166 -0.20 24.58 12.11
C PRO A 166 0.99 24.80 13.07
N GLN A 167 1.29 23.84 13.94
CA GLN A 167 2.40 23.94 14.91
C GLN A 167 3.50 22.90 14.65
N ASN A 168 3.16 21.64 14.80
CA ASN A 168 4.10 20.52 14.67
C ASN A 168 3.56 19.49 13.70
N THR A 169 3.92 19.62 12.42
CA THR A 169 3.45 18.75 11.35
C THR A 169 3.91 17.30 11.50
N PHE A 170 5.06 17.05 12.16
CA PHE A 170 5.50 15.69 12.44
C PHE A 170 4.59 15.01 13.48
N ALA A 171 4.29 15.70 14.58
CA ALA A 171 3.36 15.19 15.58
C ALA A 171 1.95 14.99 14.99
N THR A 172 1.52 15.89 14.09
CA THR A 172 0.28 15.76 13.34
C THR A 172 0.26 14.50 12.49
N ALA A 173 1.33 14.24 11.75
CA ALA A 173 1.44 13.02 10.94
C ALA A 173 1.41 11.75 11.80
N GLN A 174 2.11 11.74 12.94
CA GLN A 174 2.09 10.61 13.88
C GLN A 174 0.69 10.36 14.45
N GLU A 175 -0.01 11.43 14.86
CA GLU A 175 -1.39 11.30 15.37
C GLU A 175 -2.32 10.79 14.27
N PHE A 176 -2.18 11.30 13.07
CA PHE A 176 -2.99 10.85 11.94
C PHE A 176 -2.74 9.38 11.59
N CYS A 177 -1.49 8.92 11.64
CA CYS A 177 -1.16 7.50 11.50
C CYS A 177 -1.84 6.63 12.56
N ARG A 178 -1.92 7.07 13.82
CA ARG A 178 -2.63 6.33 14.88
C ARG A 178 -4.12 6.23 14.59
N ARG A 179 -4.75 7.27 14.04
CA ARG A 179 -6.17 7.25 13.66
C ARG A 179 -6.44 6.32 12.48
N MET A 180 -5.52 6.27 11.51
CA MET A 180 -5.64 5.33 10.39
C MET A 180 -5.38 3.88 10.81
N CYS A 181 -4.58 3.64 11.86
CA CYS A 181 -4.24 2.33 12.37
C CYS A 181 -4.23 2.33 13.91
N PRO A 182 -5.41 2.28 14.57
CA PRO A 182 -5.49 2.31 16.02
C PRO A 182 -4.88 1.06 16.69
N ASP A 183 -4.96 -0.09 16.01
CA ASP A 183 -4.47 -1.38 16.50
C ASP A 183 -3.36 -1.94 15.58
N PRO A 184 -2.15 -1.37 15.60
CA PRO A 184 -1.08 -1.82 14.75
C PRO A 184 -0.53 -3.17 15.22
N VAL A 185 -0.42 -4.13 14.31
CA VAL A 185 0.32 -5.38 14.55
C VAL A 185 1.80 -5.13 14.28
N LEU A 186 2.55 -4.85 15.32
CA LEU A 186 3.98 -4.58 15.24
C LEU A 186 4.79 -5.83 15.62
N PRO A 187 5.98 -6.02 15.04
CA PRO A 187 6.88 -7.06 15.49
C PRO A 187 7.33 -6.80 16.94
N GLU A 188 7.47 -7.86 17.73
CA GLU A 188 7.90 -7.78 19.13
C GLU A 188 9.28 -7.13 19.29
N PHE A 189 10.16 -7.36 18.32
CA PHE A 189 11.51 -6.79 18.29
C PHE A 189 11.75 -6.02 16.99
N PRO A 190 12.67 -5.05 17.00
CA PRO A 190 13.07 -4.35 15.77
C PRO A 190 13.49 -5.32 14.66
N VAL A 191 12.97 -5.12 13.47
CA VAL A 191 13.35 -5.88 12.28
C VAL A 191 14.50 -5.15 11.60
N TYR A 192 15.66 -5.77 11.53
CA TYR A 192 16.85 -5.22 10.88
C TYR A 192 17.72 -6.31 10.29
N GLY A 193 18.63 -5.93 9.42
CA GLY A 193 19.51 -6.86 8.74
C GLY A 193 20.04 -6.28 7.44
N SER A 194 20.38 -7.14 6.53
CA SER A 194 20.88 -6.75 5.21
C SER A 194 20.28 -7.61 4.11
N ASN A 195 20.30 -7.06 2.91
CA ASN A 195 20.20 -7.79 1.67
C ASN A 195 21.24 -7.25 0.68
N ASN A 196 21.58 -8.01 -0.34
CA ASN A 196 22.67 -7.69 -1.24
C ASN A 196 22.24 -7.09 -2.57
N TRP A 197 20.95 -6.75 -2.77
CA TRP A 197 20.44 -6.29 -4.06
C TRP A 197 21.19 -5.08 -4.60
N TYR A 198 21.31 -4.02 -3.82
CA TYR A 198 21.81 -2.74 -4.29
C TYR A 198 23.31 -2.68 -4.64
N TYR A 199 24.07 -3.74 -4.41
CA TYR A 199 25.42 -3.84 -4.95
C TYR A 199 25.59 -5.00 -5.93
N ALA A 200 24.88 -6.12 -5.72
CA ALA A 200 25.02 -7.32 -6.54
C ALA A 200 24.11 -7.33 -7.79
N TYR A 201 22.91 -6.69 -7.70
CA TYR A 201 21.92 -6.62 -8.77
C TYR A 201 21.67 -7.95 -9.51
N GLY A 202 21.60 -9.04 -8.75
CA GLY A 202 21.42 -10.38 -9.27
C GLY A 202 22.71 -11.14 -9.61
N ASP A 203 23.86 -10.52 -9.53
CA ASP A 203 25.14 -11.23 -9.55
C ASP A 203 25.54 -11.67 -8.15
N SER A 204 24.66 -12.39 -7.49
CA SER A 204 24.78 -12.91 -6.14
C SER A 204 25.01 -14.43 -6.16
N SER A 205 25.63 -14.93 -5.11
CA SER A 205 25.90 -16.35 -4.92
C SER A 205 25.77 -16.77 -3.45
N GLN A 206 25.63 -18.07 -3.23
CA GLN A 206 25.67 -18.64 -1.87
C GLN A 206 26.90 -18.17 -1.07
N GLN A 207 28.06 -18.08 -1.72
CA GLN A 207 29.32 -17.69 -1.07
C GLN A 207 29.31 -16.23 -0.64
N GLU A 208 28.75 -15.34 -1.47
CA GLU A 208 28.62 -13.92 -1.13
C GLU A 208 27.66 -13.70 0.03
N ILE A 209 26.50 -14.37 0.02
CA ILE A 209 25.55 -14.32 1.15
C ILE A 209 26.22 -14.76 2.46
N LEU A 210 27.04 -15.78 2.44
CA LEU A 210 27.78 -16.22 3.63
C LEU A 210 28.82 -15.19 4.08
N SER A 211 29.53 -14.56 3.14
CA SER A 211 30.49 -13.48 3.41
C SER A 211 29.80 -12.25 4.00
N ASP A 212 28.71 -11.81 3.40
CA ASP A 212 27.92 -10.68 3.88
C ASP A 212 27.36 -10.91 5.26
N THR A 213 26.97 -12.15 5.55
CA THR A 213 26.52 -12.56 6.88
C THR A 213 27.57 -12.26 7.95
N ASP A 214 28.85 -12.49 7.66
CA ASP A 214 29.92 -12.21 8.62
C ASP A 214 30.08 -10.69 8.86
N TYR A 215 29.86 -9.86 7.87
CA TYR A 215 29.82 -8.38 8.05
C TYR A 215 28.60 -7.95 8.86
N VAL A 216 27.42 -8.46 8.55
CA VAL A 216 26.18 -8.17 9.29
C VAL A 216 26.35 -8.51 10.78
N LEU A 217 26.94 -9.66 11.10
CA LEU A 217 27.19 -10.08 12.48
C LEU A 217 28.18 -9.17 13.20
N LYS A 218 29.21 -8.67 12.53
CA LYS A 218 30.14 -7.69 13.11
C LYS A 218 29.44 -6.37 13.43
N LEU A 219 28.60 -5.88 12.51
CA LEU A 219 27.87 -4.61 12.67
C LEU A 219 26.79 -4.69 13.75
N THR A 220 26.25 -5.87 13.99
CA THR A 220 25.15 -6.09 14.94
C THR A 220 25.61 -6.74 16.25
N GLN A 221 26.91 -6.74 16.52
CA GLN A 221 27.47 -7.28 17.75
C GLN A 221 26.88 -6.58 18.97
N GLY A 222 26.35 -7.36 19.92
CA GLY A 222 25.72 -6.84 21.14
C GLY A 222 24.24 -6.45 20.98
N ALA A 223 23.65 -6.59 19.80
CA ALA A 223 22.22 -6.39 19.62
C ALA A 223 21.40 -7.48 20.32
N SER A 224 20.24 -7.07 20.87
CA SER A 224 19.38 -7.96 21.68
C SER A 224 18.65 -9.04 20.87
N ASN A 225 18.45 -8.82 19.58
CA ASN A 225 17.80 -9.78 18.69
C ASN A 225 18.66 -10.03 17.43
N ARG A 226 18.40 -11.15 16.78
CA ARG A 226 19.19 -11.60 15.62
C ARG A 226 18.82 -10.79 14.37
N PRO A 227 19.79 -10.35 13.57
CA PRO A 227 19.55 -9.69 12.28
C PRO A 227 19.02 -10.67 11.24
N PHE A 228 18.37 -10.12 10.20
CA PHE A 228 18.06 -10.87 8.98
C PHE A 228 19.23 -10.79 7.99
N MET A 229 19.45 -11.88 7.26
CA MET A 229 20.21 -11.89 6.02
C MET A 229 19.27 -12.36 4.91
N VAL A 230 18.95 -11.47 3.99
CA VAL A 230 17.96 -11.72 2.93
C VAL A 230 18.70 -12.05 1.63
N ILE A 231 18.36 -13.19 1.06
CA ILE A 231 18.73 -13.56 -0.31
C ILE A 231 17.74 -12.85 -1.23
N ASP A 232 18.22 -11.85 -1.96
CA ASP A 232 17.38 -11.09 -2.89
C ASP A 232 17.19 -11.83 -4.21
N ASP A 233 16.61 -11.18 -5.18
CA ASP A 233 16.28 -11.72 -6.51
C ASP A 233 17.45 -12.45 -7.20
N CYS A 234 17.14 -13.23 -8.21
CA CYS A 234 18.10 -14.00 -9.02
C CYS A 234 18.70 -15.26 -8.36
N TRP A 235 18.07 -15.76 -7.29
CA TRP A 235 18.39 -17.06 -6.71
C TRP A 235 17.66 -18.22 -7.41
N GLN A 236 16.53 -17.92 -8.03
CA GLN A 236 15.60 -18.89 -8.63
C GLN A 236 16.06 -19.37 -10.01
N GLU A 237 15.58 -20.56 -10.41
CA GLU A 237 15.88 -21.18 -11.71
C GLU A 237 15.38 -20.32 -12.89
N CYS A 238 14.20 -19.73 -12.76
CA CYS A 238 13.58 -18.93 -13.82
C CYS A 238 13.89 -17.44 -13.67
N HIS A 239 15.14 -17.06 -13.90
CA HIS A 239 15.56 -15.69 -14.01
C HIS A 239 16.16 -15.43 -15.41
N GLU A 240 15.54 -14.54 -16.17
CA GLU A 240 16.01 -14.12 -17.49
C GLU A 240 16.33 -12.62 -17.46
N LEU A 241 17.55 -12.23 -17.80
CA LEU A 241 18.02 -10.83 -17.78
C LEU A 241 17.14 -9.87 -18.59
N ASN A 242 16.48 -10.36 -19.64
CA ASN A 242 15.67 -9.55 -20.57
C ASN A 242 14.19 -9.95 -20.62
N GLY A 243 13.69 -10.66 -19.62
CA GLY A 243 12.34 -11.20 -19.70
C GLY A 243 11.69 -11.48 -18.38
N TYR A 244 11.46 -12.73 -18.12
CA TYR A 244 10.67 -13.20 -17.01
C TYR A 244 11.51 -13.35 -15.73
N ASN A 245 11.12 -12.64 -14.69
CA ASN A 245 11.70 -12.73 -13.36
C ASN A 245 10.63 -13.12 -12.36
N GLY A 246 10.32 -14.41 -12.28
CA GLY A 246 9.25 -14.92 -11.44
C GLY A 246 9.37 -16.42 -11.16
N GLY A 247 8.32 -17.00 -10.60
CA GLY A 247 8.27 -18.43 -10.29
C GLY A 247 8.26 -19.35 -11.51
N PRO A 248 8.34 -20.67 -11.29
CA PRO A 248 8.08 -21.33 -10.01
C PRO A 248 9.20 -21.15 -8.99
N TRP A 249 8.82 -20.84 -7.75
CA TRP A 249 9.73 -20.57 -6.62
C TRP A 249 10.14 -21.86 -5.88
N LYS A 250 10.31 -22.95 -6.62
CA LYS A 250 10.57 -24.30 -6.08
C LYS A 250 12.03 -24.70 -6.12
N LYS A 251 12.80 -24.11 -7.04
CA LYS A 251 14.19 -24.47 -7.29
C LYS A 251 15.07 -23.25 -7.39
N SER A 252 16.26 -23.39 -6.88
CA SER A 252 17.35 -22.46 -7.03
C SER A 252 18.20 -22.76 -8.28
N ASN A 253 18.94 -21.76 -8.74
CA ASN A 253 19.89 -21.90 -9.83
C ASN A 253 21.26 -22.42 -9.34
N GLU A 254 22.23 -22.51 -10.25
CA GLU A 254 23.59 -23.03 -9.98
C GLU A 254 24.38 -22.16 -8.98
N LYS A 255 24.09 -20.87 -8.85
CA LYS A 255 24.73 -19.97 -7.88
C LYS A 255 24.28 -20.26 -6.43
N PHE A 256 23.15 -20.93 -6.29
CA PHE A 256 22.54 -21.32 -5.01
C PHE A 256 22.21 -22.83 -5.01
N PRO A 257 23.22 -23.71 -5.08
CA PRO A 257 23.04 -25.14 -5.35
C PRO A 257 22.28 -25.89 -4.24
N ASP A 258 22.33 -25.39 -3.00
CA ASP A 258 21.66 -26.01 -1.85
C ASP A 258 21.12 -24.95 -0.89
N MET A 259 19.92 -24.44 -1.19
CA MET A 259 19.24 -23.44 -0.37
C MET A 259 18.94 -23.92 1.05
N LYS A 260 18.67 -25.22 1.22
CA LYS A 260 18.42 -25.79 2.55
C LYS A 260 19.66 -25.71 3.42
N ASN A 261 20.80 -26.13 2.89
CA ASN A 261 22.09 -26.05 3.59
C ASN A 261 22.50 -24.60 3.84
N LEU A 262 22.31 -23.71 2.86
CA LEU A 262 22.56 -22.28 3.03
C LEU A 262 21.74 -21.70 4.21
N ALA A 263 20.44 -21.96 4.26
CA ALA A 263 19.59 -21.51 5.35
C ALA A 263 20.05 -22.05 6.71
N GLN A 264 20.47 -23.32 6.77
CA GLN A 264 21.03 -23.92 7.99
C GLN A 264 22.35 -23.25 8.44
N GLN A 265 23.24 -22.93 7.49
CA GLN A 265 24.48 -22.23 7.79
C GLN A 265 24.20 -20.80 8.32
N LEU A 266 23.25 -20.06 7.71
CA LEU A 266 22.83 -18.74 8.18
C LEU A 266 22.30 -18.79 9.61
N VAL A 267 21.42 -19.74 9.91
CA VAL A 267 20.90 -19.96 11.27
C VAL A 267 22.04 -20.29 12.25
N LYS A 268 22.96 -21.18 11.87
CA LYS A 268 24.12 -21.56 12.68
C LYS A 268 25.06 -20.37 12.94
N LYS A 269 25.25 -19.50 11.97
CA LYS A 269 26.03 -18.26 12.12
C LYS A 269 25.36 -17.25 13.06
N GLY A 270 24.06 -17.29 13.26
CA GLY A 270 23.34 -16.43 14.19
C GLY A 270 22.43 -15.39 13.54
N VAL A 271 22.14 -15.48 12.24
CA VAL A 271 21.18 -14.64 11.56
C VAL A 271 19.85 -15.36 11.31
N ARG A 272 18.82 -14.61 10.95
CA ARG A 272 17.54 -15.12 10.43
C ARG A 272 17.61 -15.11 8.91
N PRO A 273 17.52 -16.26 8.22
CA PRO A 273 17.51 -16.26 6.77
C PRO A 273 16.19 -15.65 6.24
N GLY A 274 16.28 -14.78 5.26
CA GLY A 274 15.19 -14.25 4.49
C GLY A 274 15.35 -14.58 3.01
N ILE A 275 14.27 -14.53 2.26
CA ILE A 275 14.27 -14.78 0.82
C ILE A 275 13.26 -13.87 0.13
N TRP A 276 13.68 -13.29 -0.98
CA TRP A 276 12.82 -12.48 -1.83
C TRP A 276 12.06 -13.32 -2.84
N VAL A 277 10.78 -13.04 -3.00
CA VAL A 277 9.90 -13.69 -3.97
C VAL A 277 8.84 -12.73 -4.50
N ARG A 278 8.37 -12.95 -5.72
CA ARG A 278 7.15 -12.32 -6.27
C ARG A 278 6.01 -13.31 -6.23
N LEU A 279 5.27 -13.35 -5.13
CA LEU A 279 4.26 -14.38 -4.87
C LEU A 279 3.23 -14.56 -5.99
N LEU A 280 2.81 -13.46 -6.62
CA LEU A 280 1.77 -13.47 -7.66
C LEU A 280 2.31 -13.62 -9.09
N LEU A 281 3.63 -13.66 -9.27
CA LEU A 281 4.25 -13.80 -10.58
C LEU A 281 4.77 -15.23 -10.77
N ASN A 282 4.08 -16.03 -11.58
CA ASN A 282 4.41 -17.43 -11.82
C ASN A 282 4.08 -17.85 -13.25
N LYS A 283 5.03 -18.55 -13.93
CA LYS A 283 4.84 -19.17 -15.25
C LYS A 283 4.16 -20.54 -15.16
N ASP A 284 4.23 -21.22 -14.03
CA ASP A 284 3.67 -22.54 -13.82
C ASP A 284 2.13 -22.47 -13.92
N GLU A 285 1.56 -23.09 -14.95
CA GLU A 285 0.13 -23.00 -15.22
C GLU A 285 -0.70 -23.73 -14.15
N GLU A 286 -0.19 -24.79 -13.54
CA GLU A 286 -0.89 -25.47 -12.45
C GLU A 286 -1.04 -24.56 -11.23
N ILE A 287 0.03 -23.83 -10.88
CA ILE A 287 0.01 -22.87 -9.79
C ILE A 287 -0.92 -21.71 -10.11
N ARG A 288 -0.88 -21.18 -11.34
CA ARG A 288 -1.77 -20.12 -11.79
C ARG A 288 -3.23 -20.53 -11.73
N GLU A 289 -3.55 -21.74 -12.22
CA GLU A 289 -4.90 -22.27 -12.20
C GLU A 289 -5.40 -22.56 -10.77
N HIS A 290 -4.53 -23.09 -9.91
CA HIS A 290 -4.83 -23.25 -8.49
C HIS A 290 -5.16 -21.90 -7.82
N SER A 291 -4.32 -20.89 -8.05
CA SER A 291 -4.57 -19.53 -7.52
C SER A 291 -5.87 -18.92 -8.03
N ARG A 292 -6.21 -19.15 -9.30
CA ARG A 292 -7.50 -18.72 -9.86
C ARG A 292 -8.70 -19.40 -9.18
N LYS A 293 -8.58 -20.68 -8.83
CA LYS A 293 -9.64 -21.42 -8.14
C LYS A 293 -9.87 -20.91 -6.73
N LEU A 294 -8.80 -20.68 -5.97
CA LEU A 294 -8.87 -20.13 -4.61
C LEU A 294 -9.55 -18.73 -4.56
N ASN A 295 -9.41 -17.94 -5.61
CA ASN A 295 -10.05 -16.62 -5.68
C ASN A 295 -11.52 -16.66 -6.13
N ARG A 296 -12.06 -17.85 -6.44
CA ARG A 296 -13.45 -18.06 -6.86
C ARG A 296 -14.34 -18.65 -5.76
N GLU A 297 -13.74 -19.13 -4.68
CA GLU A 297 -14.41 -19.62 -3.47
C GLU A 297 -14.45 -18.52 -2.37
#